data_b3a932780c3d44c1accc836bf5a7a757
#
_entry.id   b3a932780c3d44c1accc836bf5a7a757
#
_cell.length_a   1.000
_cell.length_b   1.000
_cell.length_c   1.000
_cell.angle_alpha   90.00
_cell.angle_beta   90.00
_cell.angle_gamma   90.00
#
_symmetry.space_group_name_H-M   'P 1'
#
loop_
_entity.id
_entity.type
_entity.pdbx_description
1 polymer ?
#
loop_
_entity_poly.entity_id
_entity_poly.type
_entity_poly.pdbx_seq_one_letter_code
_entity_poly.pdbx_strand_id
1 'polypeptide(L)'
;MGLFEKKYCDICGEKIGLLGNRRLEDGNLCKDCTRKLSPWFSDRRSSTVAEIRQQLEWRERNQERAAQFQTTRSFGERTKLLLDERHQWFAVTREMNPAVDNADVLDFSVITGSRIDIDEHRTELEFETKDRDGKSVRKSYNPPRYEYDYDFYLVISVNVPYFNEIRFRLNDNSVHIPFQSARMRRPGGTLFQDSCEEPLYDLRYRSFWESGNAICRLLEDIRSGAGNVQQAGMPLSYGQAPVNSHRMNDTGASPENAMYSNTVSTEGSMSGGIVPGSAIPGNASAQSWTCAYCGASNQGNFCECCGAKRT
;
A
#
# COMPACT_ATOMS: atom_id res chain seq x y z
N MET A 1 18.80 -42.77 25.94
CA MET A 1 18.28 -41.42 26.12
C MET A 1 17.19 -41.23 25.05
N GLY A 2 15.92 -41.06 25.48
CA GLY A 2 14.78 -40.99 24.56
C GLY A 2 14.88 -39.76 23.68
N LEU A 3 14.89 -39.94 22.36
CA LEU A 3 15.00 -38.93 21.31
C LEU A 3 13.84 -37.93 21.29
N PHE A 4 12.82 -38.11 22.13
CA PHE A 4 11.62 -37.25 22.14
C PHE A 4 11.16 -36.97 23.58
N GLU A 5 11.77 -35.96 24.19
CA GLU A 5 11.26 -35.42 25.44
C GLU A 5 9.89 -34.79 25.20
N LYS A 6 8.89 -35.14 26.01
CA LYS A 6 7.54 -34.58 25.92
C LYS A 6 7.58 -33.12 26.34
N LYS A 7 7.20 -32.21 25.45
CA LYS A 7 7.10 -30.78 25.72
C LYS A 7 5.67 -30.41 26.07
N TYR A 8 5.53 -29.50 27.00
CA TYR A 8 4.26 -28.94 27.44
C TYR A 8 4.26 -27.42 27.20
N CYS A 9 3.11 -26.86 27.00
CA CYS A 9 2.93 -25.41 26.82
C CYS A 9 2.95 -24.71 28.17
N ASP A 10 3.86 -23.76 28.37
CA ASP A 10 3.99 -23.03 29.63
C ASP A 10 2.84 -22.02 29.88
N ILE A 11 1.94 -21.87 28.93
CA ILE A 11 0.73 -21.04 29.06
C ILE A 11 -0.49 -21.87 29.47
N CYS A 12 -0.85 -22.90 28.68
CA CYS A 12 -2.08 -23.68 28.90
C CYS A 12 -1.83 -25.06 29.52
N GLY A 13 -0.58 -25.48 29.70
CA GLY A 13 -0.22 -26.82 30.26
C GLY A 13 -0.41 -27.99 29.28
N GLU A 14 -0.99 -27.77 28.09
CA GLU A 14 -1.27 -28.81 27.10
C GLU A 14 0.01 -29.39 26.51
N LYS A 15 -0.04 -30.71 26.20
CA LYS A 15 1.07 -31.42 25.55
C LYS A 15 1.27 -30.90 24.13
N ILE A 16 2.49 -30.52 23.81
CA ILE A 16 2.85 -30.05 22.47
C ILE A 16 3.19 -31.23 21.56
N GLY A 17 2.54 -31.33 20.42
CA GLY A 17 2.86 -32.32 19.39
C GLY A 17 4.22 -32.10 18.75
N LEU A 18 4.68 -33.08 17.96
CA LEU A 18 6.05 -33.16 17.44
C LEU A 18 6.53 -31.91 16.68
N LEU A 19 5.64 -31.24 15.92
CA LEU A 19 5.93 -30.03 15.14
C LEU A 19 5.19 -28.79 15.69
N GLY A 20 4.54 -28.90 16.84
CA GLY A 20 3.68 -27.84 17.40
C GLY A 20 4.41 -26.82 18.28
N ASN A 21 5.65 -27.10 18.67
CA ASN A 21 6.38 -26.22 19.59
C ASN A 21 6.80 -24.91 18.96
N ARG A 22 6.44 -23.83 19.61
CA ARG A 22 6.89 -22.47 19.34
C ARG A 22 7.76 -22.01 20.52
N ARG A 23 9.07 -22.22 20.37
CA ARG A 23 10.04 -21.92 21.44
C ARG A 23 9.99 -20.43 21.81
N LEU A 24 10.01 -20.17 23.11
CA LEU A 24 10.22 -18.85 23.73
C LEU A 24 11.67 -18.77 24.24
N GLU A 25 12.04 -17.64 24.80
CA GLU A 25 13.36 -17.49 25.43
C GLU A 25 13.55 -18.47 26.56
N ASP A 26 12.56 -18.57 27.46
CA ASP A 26 12.60 -19.37 28.71
C ASP A 26 11.55 -20.48 28.75
N GLY A 27 10.87 -20.81 27.64
CA GLY A 27 9.80 -21.81 27.65
C GLY A 27 9.32 -22.28 26.29
N ASN A 28 8.15 -22.93 26.31
CA ASN A 28 7.51 -23.53 25.16
C ASN A 28 6.06 -23.04 25.02
N LEU A 29 5.63 -22.77 23.80
CA LEU A 29 4.28 -22.32 23.48
C LEU A 29 3.64 -23.28 22.46
N CYS A 30 2.40 -23.69 22.68
CA CYS A 30 1.66 -24.50 21.71
C CYS A 30 1.12 -23.63 20.56
N LYS A 31 0.71 -24.28 19.46
CA LYS A 31 0.17 -23.62 18.29
C LYS A 31 -1.10 -22.82 18.61
N ASP A 32 -1.95 -23.34 19.50
CA ASP A 32 -3.24 -22.72 19.82
C ASP A 32 -3.06 -21.47 20.68
N CYS A 33 -2.15 -21.48 21.66
CA CYS A 33 -1.79 -20.26 22.38
C CYS A 33 -1.11 -19.23 21.47
N THR A 34 -0.28 -19.67 20.51
CA THR A 34 0.34 -18.78 19.53
C THR A 34 -0.70 -18.03 18.66
N ARG A 35 -1.80 -18.69 18.28
CA ARG A 35 -2.87 -18.08 17.47
C ARG A 35 -3.65 -16.99 18.22
N LYS A 36 -3.61 -16.99 19.55
CA LYS A 36 -4.27 -15.98 20.37
C LYS A 36 -3.46 -14.69 20.47
N LEU A 37 -2.16 -14.74 20.16
CA LEU A 37 -1.32 -13.53 20.12
C LEU A 37 -1.73 -12.60 18.98
N SER A 38 -1.34 -11.33 19.09
CA SER A 38 -1.47 -10.38 18.00
C SER A 38 -0.79 -10.89 16.71
N PRO A 39 -1.41 -10.76 15.52
CA PRO A 39 -0.76 -11.10 14.27
C PRO A 39 0.48 -10.25 13.98
N TRP A 40 0.59 -9.08 14.61
CA TRP A 40 1.70 -8.13 14.46
C TRP A 40 2.87 -8.40 15.42
N PHE A 41 2.67 -9.29 16.37
CA PHE A 41 3.69 -9.65 17.35
C PHE A 41 4.75 -10.59 16.76
N SER A 42 5.89 -10.03 16.36
CA SER A 42 6.98 -10.75 15.65
C SER A 42 8.00 -11.37 16.57
N ASP A 43 8.27 -10.78 17.75
CA ASP A 43 9.42 -11.08 18.61
C ASP A 43 9.21 -12.25 19.59
N ARG A 44 8.29 -13.13 19.26
CA ARG A 44 7.93 -14.27 20.12
C ARG A 44 9.13 -15.13 20.56
N ARG A 45 10.16 -15.31 19.71
CA ARG A 45 11.30 -16.17 20.03
C ARG A 45 12.21 -15.59 21.11
N SER A 46 12.29 -14.29 21.19
CA SER A 46 13.04 -13.52 22.18
C SER A 46 12.17 -13.07 23.36
N SER A 47 10.91 -13.54 23.42
CA SER A 47 9.99 -13.22 24.51
C SER A 47 9.96 -14.33 25.55
N THR A 48 9.83 -13.92 26.80
CA THR A 48 9.65 -14.79 27.95
C THR A 48 8.20 -15.28 28.08
N VAL A 49 8.00 -16.35 28.87
CA VAL A 49 6.64 -16.83 29.21
C VAL A 49 5.81 -15.72 29.89
N ALA A 50 6.45 -14.88 30.70
CA ALA A 50 5.79 -13.79 31.41
C ALA A 50 5.28 -12.73 30.43
N GLU A 51 6.09 -12.31 29.43
CA GLU A 51 5.68 -11.36 28.38
C GLU A 51 4.57 -11.91 27.50
N ILE A 52 4.61 -13.20 27.17
CA ILE A 52 3.53 -13.86 26.44
C ILE A 52 2.21 -13.81 27.22
N ARG A 53 2.24 -14.05 28.55
CA ARG A 53 1.05 -13.92 29.40
C ARG A 53 0.50 -12.51 29.39
N GLN A 54 1.34 -11.51 29.55
CA GLN A 54 0.93 -10.10 29.50
C GLN A 54 0.30 -9.73 28.15
N GLN A 55 0.87 -10.22 27.05
CA GLN A 55 0.32 -9.99 25.72
C GLN A 55 -1.05 -10.66 25.55
N LEU A 56 -1.24 -11.86 26.07
CA LEU A 56 -2.53 -12.55 26.05
C LEU A 56 -3.59 -11.82 26.90
N GLU A 57 -3.24 -11.33 28.08
CA GLU A 57 -4.12 -10.50 28.91
C GLU A 57 -4.50 -9.20 28.21
N TRP A 58 -3.53 -8.59 27.47
CA TRP A 58 -3.82 -7.43 26.65
C TRP A 58 -4.84 -7.76 25.53
N ARG A 59 -4.69 -8.93 24.88
CA ARG A 59 -5.64 -9.43 23.86
C ARG A 59 -7.02 -9.70 24.42
N GLU A 60 -7.13 -10.18 25.65
CA GLU A 60 -8.42 -10.39 26.33
C GLU A 60 -9.13 -9.05 26.58
N ARG A 61 -8.41 -8.05 27.10
CA ARG A 61 -8.96 -6.69 27.28
C ARG A 61 -9.34 -6.03 25.97
N ASN A 62 -8.63 -6.31 24.88
CA ASN A 62 -8.95 -5.81 23.56
C ASN A 62 -10.33 -6.27 23.05
N GLN A 63 -10.85 -7.43 23.51
CA GLN A 63 -12.17 -7.94 23.08
C GLN A 63 -13.30 -6.95 23.39
N GLU A 64 -13.23 -6.26 24.52
CA GLU A 64 -14.21 -5.25 24.89
C GLU A 64 -14.18 -4.05 23.94
N ARG A 65 -12.98 -3.60 23.57
CA ARG A 65 -12.79 -2.51 22.60
C ARG A 65 -13.26 -2.93 21.21
N ALA A 66 -12.92 -4.14 20.79
CA ALA A 66 -13.35 -4.68 19.50
C ALA A 66 -14.89 -4.81 19.40
N ALA A 67 -15.57 -5.18 20.50
CA ALA A 67 -17.01 -5.25 20.57
C ALA A 67 -17.69 -3.86 20.50
N GLN A 68 -17.03 -2.80 20.95
CA GLN A 68 -17.54 -1.42 20.92
C GLN A 68 -17.16 -0.66 19.65
N PHE A 69 -16.29 -1.21 18.81
CA PHE A 69 -15.77 -0.57 17.62
C PHE A 69 -16.87 -0.26 16.59
N GLN A 70 -16.95 0.99 16.15
CA GLN A 70 -17.92 1.48 15.16
C GLN A 70 -17.18 1.99 13.94
N THR A 71 -17.11 1.19 12.90
CA THR A 71 -16.42 1.57 11.65
C THR A 71 -17.07 2.81 11.03
N THR A 72 -16.35 3.92 10.99
CA THR A 72 -16.73 5.16 10.30
C THR A 72 -16.13 5.23 8.90
N ARG A 73 -14.92 4.72 8.73
CA ARG A 73 -14.23 4.68 7.43
C ARG A 73 -13.46 3.37 7.27
N SER A 74 -13.27 2.94 6.02
CA SER A 74 -12.58 1.69 5.68
C SER A 74 -11.72 1.88 4.43
N PHE A 75 -10.50 1.34 4.43
CA PHE A 75 -9.53 1.40 3.35
C PHE A 75 -8.88 0.05 3.12
N GLY A 76 -8.58 -0.29 1.87
CA GLY A 76 -8.02 -1.58 1.45
C GLY A 76 -9.08 -2.54 0.93
N GLU A 77 -8.65 -3.58 0.24
CA GLU A 77 -9.54 -4.58 -0.38
C GLU A 77 -9.85 -5.73 0.58
N ARG A 78 -8.96 -6.71 0.69
CA ARG A 78 -9.13 -7.88 1.55
C ARG A 78 -8.75 -7.60 2.99
N THR A 79 -7.53 -7.08 3.21
CA THR A 79 -7.12 -6.57 4.53
C THR A 79 -7.42 -5.08 4.56
N LYS A 80 -8.11 -4.65 5.60
CA LYS A 80 -8.67 -3.30 5.70
C LYS A 80 -8.10 -2.58 6.90
N LEU A 81 -7.80 -1.31 6.71
CA LEU A 81 -7.68 -0.34 7.78
C LEU A 81 -9.09 0.18 8.07
N LEU A 82 -9.58 -0.06 9.26
CA LEU A 82 -10.85 0.46 9.77
C LEU A 82 -10.58 1.59 10.73
N LEU A 83 -11.33 2.68 10.62
CA LEU A 83 -11.29 3.82 11.54
C LEU A 83 -12.62 3.91 12.30
N ASP A 84 -12.52 4.18 13.59
CA ASP A 84 -13.61 4.61 14.45
C ASP A 84 -13.29 6.03 14.96
N GLU A 85 -13.77 7.02 14.24
CA GLU A 85 -13.48 8.43 14.54
C GLU A 85 -14.16 8.91 15.82
N ARG A 86 -15.23 8.20 16.28
CA ARG A 86 -15.93 8.53 17.52
C ARG A 86 -15.11 8.19 18.75
N HIS A 87 -14.51 7.00 18.75
CA HIS A 87 -13.68 6.53 19.86
C HIS A 87 -12.21 6.88 19.67
N GLN A 88 -11.82 7.47 18.52
CA GLN A 88 -10.44 7.75 18.14
C GLN A 88 -9.60 6.45 18.06
N TRP A 89 -10.17 5.42 17.43
CA TRP A 89 -9.58 4.09 17.31
C TRP A 89 -9.39 3.69 15.86
N PHE A 90 -8.43 2.79 15.65
CA PHE A 90 -8.26 2.09 14.39
C PHE A 90 -7.99 0.60 14.61
N ALA A 91 -8.27 -0.19 13.59
CA ALA A 91 -7.94 -1.61 13.55
C ALA A 91 -7.54 -2.01 12.13
N VAL A 92 -6.69 -3.04 12.01
CA VAL A 92 -6.34 -3.65 10.72
C VAL A 92 -6.78 -5.11 10.76
N THR A 93 -7.71 -5.47 9.90
CA THR A 93 -8.37 -6.78 9.89
C THR A 93 -8.88 -7.15 8.49
N ARG A 94 -9.31 -8.37 8.29
CA ARG A 94 -10.01 -8.83 7.08
C ARG A 94 -11.53 -8.70 7.20
N GLU A 95 -12.01 -8.55 8.41
CA GLU A 95 -13.44 -8.46 8.72
C GLU A 95 -13.89 -7.00 8.78
N MET A 96 -15.17 -6.73 8.53
CA MET A 96 -15.73 -5.40 8.72
C MET A 96 -16.02 -5.09 10.19
N ASN A 97 -16.09 -6.11 11.04
CA ASN A 97 -16.24 -5.99 12.48
C ASN A 97 -14.99 -6.60 13.15
N PRO A 98 -14.16 -5.79 13.81
CA PRO A 98 -12.95 -6.24 14.50
C PRO A 98 -13.19 -7.29 15.59
N ALA A 99 -14.40 -7.40 16.13
CA ALA A 99 -14.74 -8.38 17.15
C ALA A 99 -14.74 -9.84 16.63
N VAL A 100 -14.92 -10.04 15.31
CA VAL A 100 -15.02 -11.39 14.70
C VAL A 100 -13.70 -12.14 14.84
N ASP A 101 -12.56 -11.49 14.56
CA ASP A 101 -11.22 -12.07 14.64
C ASP A 101 -10.41 -11.50 15.81
N ASN A 102 -11.07 -10.74 16.71
CA ASN A 102 -10.42 -10.02 17.79
C ASN A 102 -9.21 -9.22 17.30
N ALA A 103 -9.41 -8.42 16.24
CA ALA A 103 -8.36 -7.56 15.73
C ALA A 103 -7.88 -6.58 16.80
N ASP A 104 -6.62 -6.20 16.72
CA ASP A 104 -6.05 -5.22 17.66
C ASP A 104 -6.67 -3.84 17.42
N VAL A 105 -7.45 -3.36 18.37
CA VAL A 105 -8.04 -2.02 18.38
C VAL A 105 -7.12 -1.07 19.12
N LEU A 106 -6.55 -0.14 18.39
CA LEU A 106 -5.55 0.80 18.88
C LEU A 106 -6.08 2.24 18.86
N ASP A 107 -5.58 3.05 19.79
CA ASP A 107 -5.88 4.48 19.82
C ASP A 107 -5.13 5.20 18.68
N PHE A 108 -5.72 6.26 18.13
CA PHE A 108 -5.03 7.09 17.15
C PHE A 108 -3.72 7.70 17.70
N SER A 109 -3.68 7.95 19.00
CA SER A 109 -2.52 8.54 19.67
C SER A 109 -1.26 7.67 19.64
N VAL A 110 -1.39 6.36 19.37
CA VAL A 110 -0.21 5.49 19.26
C VAL A 110 0.42 5.53 17.87
N ILE A 111 -0.20 6.17 16.88
CA ILE A 111 0.35 6.30 15.52
C ILE A 111 1.54 7.25 15.57
N THR A 112 2.71 6.78 15.15
CA THR A 112 3.94 7.57 15.07
C THR A 112 4.30 7.96 13.65
N GLY A 113 3.77 7.27 12.65
CA GLY A 113 3.96 7.58 11.24
C GLY A 113 3.27 6.58 10.32
N SER A 114 3.29 6.86 9.02
CA SER A 114 2.81 5.91 8.01
C SER A 114 3.54 6.13 6.69
N ARG A 115 3.65 5.08 5.88
CA ARG A 115 4.24 5.11 4.55
C ARG A 115 3.63 4.04 3.65
N ILE A 116 3.82 4.21 2.35
CA ILE A 116 3.55 3.16 1.36
C ILE A 116 4.87 2.51 0.98
N ASP A 117 4.92 1.19 1.11
CA ASP A 117 5.98 0.36 0.55
C ASP A 117 5.43 -0.32 -0.72
N ILE A 118 6.22 -0.34 -1.78
CA ILE A 118 5.86 -0.97 -3.05
C ILE A 118 6.88 -2.06 -3.33
N ASP A 119 6.42 -3.30 -3.32
CA ASP A 119 7.25 -4.44 -3.72
C ASP A 119 7.10 -4.64 -5.23
N GLU A 120 8.22 -4.54 -5.97
CA GLU A 120 8.30 -4.78 -7.41
C GLU A 120 8.87 -6.18 -7.66
N HIS A 121 8.14 -6.97 -8.41
CA HIS A 121 8.58 -8.26 -8.93
C HIS A 121 8.77 -8.19 -10.43
N ARG A 122 10.02 -8.36 -10.89
CA ARG A 122 10.38 -8.33 -12.30
C ARG A 122 10.55 -9.76 -12.83
N THR A 123 9.84 -10.09 -13.90
CA THR A 123 9.94 -11.38 -14.58
C THR A 123 10.51 -11.18 -15.99
N GLU A 124 11.59 -11.86 -16.32
CA GLU A 124 12.15 -11.85 -17.67
C GLU A 124 11.31 -12.71 -18.60
N LEU A 125 10.97 -12.15 -19.76
CA LEU A 125 10.23 -12.88 -20.79
C LEU A 125 11.15 -13.77 -21.62
N GLU A 126 10.71 -14.99 -21.82
CA GLU A 126 11.36 -15.97 -22.68
C GLU A 126 10.45 -16.35 -23.84
N PHE A 127 11.01 -16.79 -24.95
CA PHE A 127 10.28 -17.35 -26.06
C PHE A 127 10.70 -18.79 -26.32
N GLU A 128 9.76 -19.62 -26.78
CA GLU A 128 10.04 -20.98 -27.17
C GLU A 128 10.58 -21.04 -28.59
N THR A 129 11.64 -21.80 -28.78
CA THR A 129 12.25 -22.10 -30.09
C THR A 129 12.65 -23.58 -30.12
N LYS A 130 12.94 -24.12 -31.30
CA LYS A 130 13.46 -25.47 -31.45
C LYS A 130 14.97 -25.43 -31.57
N ASP A 131 15.67 -26.35 -30.91
CA ASP A 131 17.08 -26.59 -31.11
C ASP A 131 17.34 -27.38 -32.40
N ARG A 132 18.62 -27.73 -32.67
CA ARG A 132 19.00 -28.49 -33.85
C ARG A 132 18.41 -29.89 -33.89
N ASP A 133 18.05 -30.43 -32.74
CA ASP A 133 17.48 -31.75 -32.58
C ASP A 133 15.92 -31.72 -32.56
N GLY A 134 15.32 -30.57 -32.80
CA GLY A 134 13.88 -30.37 -32.85
C GLY A 134 13.22 -30.28 -31.46
N LYS A 135 13.99 -30.23 -30.36
CA LYS A 135 13.46 -30.08 -29.00
C LYS A 135 13.10 -28.63 -28.72
N SER A 136 11.99 -28.42 -28.01
CA SER A 136 11.60 -27.10 -27.53
C SER A 136 12.57 -26.62 -26.47
N VAL A 137 13.15 -25.45 -26.68
CA VAL A 137 14.03 -24.75 -25.72
C VAL A 137 13.55 -23.32 -25.53
N ARG A 138 13.65 -22.81 -24.29
CA ARG A 138 13.32 -21.44 -23.94
C ARG A 138 14.57 -20.59 -24.08
N LYS A 139 14.43 -19.40 -24.65
CA LYS A 139 15.49 -18.41 -24.81
C LYS A 139 15.00 -17.02 -24.43
N SER A 140 15.86 -16.26 -23.78
CA SER A 140 15.63 -14.84 -23.52
C SER A 140 15.63 -14.02 -24.81
N TYR A 141 14.84 -12.96 -24.81
CA TYR A 141 14.90 -11.95 -25.87
C TYR A 141 16.24 -11.21 -25.83
N ASN A 142 16.65 -10.68 -26.97
CA ASN A 142 17.81 -9.79 -27.07
C ASN A 142 17.40 -8.51 -27.83
N PRO A 143 17.32 -7.34 -27.16
CA PRO A 143 17.56 -7.12 -25.73
C PRO A 143 16.52 -7.82 -24.83
N PRO A 144 16.83 -8.09 -23.54
CA PRO A 144 15.90 -8.70 -22.59
C PRO A 144 14.61 -7.90 -22.46
N ARG A 145 13.51 -8.60 -22.22
CA ARG A 145 12.18 -8.03 -22.04
C ARG A 145 11.64 -8.45 -20.68
N TYR A 146 10.95 -7.53 -20.00
CA TYR A 146 10.47 -7.77 -18.65
C TYR A 146 9.00 -7.43 -18.51
N GLU A 147 8.32 -8.17 -17.63
CA GLU A 147 7.04 -7.84 -17.07
C GLU A 147 7.22 -7.53 -15.59
N TYR A 148 6.33 -6.72 -15.06
CA TYR A 148 6.41 -6.26 -13.68
C TYR A 148 5.09 -6.51 -12.97
N ASP A 149 5.18 -7.01 -11.72
CA ASP A 149 4.07 -7.14 -10.80
C ASP A 149 4.35 -6.30 -9.56
N TYR A 150 3.38 -5.47 -9.16
CA TYR A 150 3.52 -4.54 -8.04
C TYR A 150 2.55 -4.87 -6.92
N ASP A 151 3.07 -4.97 -5.71
CA ASP A 151 2.32 -5.14 -4.48
C ASP A 151 2.45 -3.90 -3.60
N PHE A 152 1.33 -3.30 -3.25
CA PHE A 152 1.26 -2.08 -2.44
C PHE A 152 1.00 -2.44 -1.00
N TYR A 153 1.85 -1.99 -0.10
CA TYR A 153 1.71 -2.19 1.34
C TYR A 153 1.55 -0.85 2.04
N LEU A 154 0.54 -0.75 2.90
CA LEU A 154 0.49 0.31 3.89
C LEU A 154 1.26 -0.16 5.13
N VAL A 155 2.15 0.69 5.58
CA VAL A 155 2.93 0.50 6.80
C VAL A 155 2.56 1.61 7.77
N ILE A 156 2.04 1.23 8.94
CA ILE A 156 1.69 2.14 10.02
C ILE A 156 2.67 1.89 11.16
N SER A 157 3.47 2.88 11.49
CA SER A 157 4.35 2.84 12.66
C SER A 157 3.54 3.19 13.91
N VAL A 158 3.68 2.39 14.95
CA VAL A 158 2.92 2.53 16.19
C VAL A 158 3.84 2.44 17.40
N ASN A 159 3.42 3.09 18.50
CA ASN A 159 4.11 3.00 19.79
C ASN A 159 3.25 2.18 20.77
N VAL A 160 3.37 0.85 20.67
CA VAL A 160 2.71 -0.11 21.57
C VAL A 160 3.74 -1.13 22.11
N PRO A 161 3.51 -1.74 23.27
CA PRO A 161 4.53 -2.58 23.93
C PRO A 161 4.98 -3.82 23.16
N TYR A 162 4.14 -4.34 22.23
CA TYR A 162 4.33 -5.67 21.65
C TYR A 162 4.72 -5.66 20.17
N PHE A 163 4.60 -4.54 19.50
CA PHE A 163 5.01 -4.34 18.11
C PHE A 163 5.09 -2.83 17.82
N ASN A 164 5.88 -2.48 16.84
CA ASN A 164 6.11 -1.08 16.45
C ASN A 164 5.63 -0.77 15.02
N GLU A 165 5.17 -1.79 14.31
CA GLU A 165 4.77 -1.65 12.92
C GLU A 165 3.62 -2.61 12.57
N ILE A 166 2.67 -2.09 11.79
CA ILE A 166 1.59 -2.84 11.17
C ILE A 166 1.77 -2.71 9.66
N ARG A 167 2.19 -3.79 8.99
CA ARG A 167 2.39 -3.83 7.53
C ARG A 167 1.37 -4.75 6.89
N PHE A 168 0.53 -4.24 6.02
CA PHE A 168 -0.43 -5.04 5.29
C PHE A 168 -0.60 -4.60 3.85
N ARG A 169 -1.02 -5.54 3.01
CA ARG A 169 -1.19 -5.32 1.58
C ARG A 169 -2.52 -4.63 1.29
N LEU A 170 -2.50 -3.59 0.46
CA LEU A 170 -3.67 -2.82 0.04
C LEU A 170 -4.41 -3.46 -1.14
N ASN A 171 -3.67 -4.04 -2.10
CA ASN A 171 -4.21 -4.69 -3.28
C ASN A 171 -4.33 -6.21 -3.08
N ASP A 172 -5.44 -6.83 -3.48
CA ASP A 172 -5.61 -8.29 -3.40
C ASP A 172 -4.74 -9.03 -4.41
N ASN A 173 -4.74 -8.53 -5.65
CA ASN A 173 -3.95 -9.07 -6.74
C ASN A 173 -2.85 -8.07 -7.10
N SER A 174 -1.67 -8.56 -7.45
CA SER A 174 -0.58 -7.73 -7.95
C SER A 174 -1.04 -6.91 -9.16
N VAL A 175 -0.57 -5.67 -9.24
CA VAL A 175 -0.78 -4.86 -10.44
C VAL A 175 0.23 -5.30 -11.48
N HIS A 176 -0.24 -6.05 -12.47
CA HIS A 176 0.59 -6.56 -13.55
C HIS A 176 0.75 -5.52 -14.64
N ILE A 177 1.99 -5.17 -14.97
CA ILE A 177 2.36 -4.29 -16.09
C ILE A 177 3.12 -5.14 -17.11
N PRO A 178 2.45 -5.50 -18.24
CA PRO A 178 3.05 -6.33 -19.27
C PRO A 178 4.11 -5.56 -20.05
N PHE A 179 5.04 -6.29 -20.68
CA PHE A 179 5.99 -5.71 -21.60
C PHE A 179 5.27 -4.98 -22.74
N GLN A 180 5.54 -3.68 -22.88
CA GLN A 180 5.01 -2.87 -23.97
C GLN A 180 6.06 -2.76 -25.07
N SER A 181 5.77 -3.34 -26.25
CA SER A 181 6.63 -3.14 -27.41
C SER A 181 6.56 -1.67 -27.86
N ALA A 182 7.65 -1.15 -28.43
CA ALA A 182 7.72 0.22 -28.92
C ALA A 182 6.61 0.60 -29.93
N ARG A 183 5.94 -0.38 -30.53
CA ARG A 183 4.81 -0.17 -31.45
C ARG A 183 3.48 0.20 -30.74
N MET A 184 3.38 -0.08 -29.44
CA MET A 184 2.19 0.30 -28.63
C MET A 184 2.35 1.68 -27.97
N ARG A 185 3.47 2.35 -28.18
CA ARG A 185 3.70 3.70 -27.65
C ARG A 185 2.87 4.72 -28.45
N ARG A 186 2.25 5.63 -27.72
CA ARG A 186 1.45 6.71 -28.33
C ARG A 186 2.27 7.49 -29.37
N PRO A 187 1.67 7.91 -30.50
CA PRO A 187 2.32 8.80 -31.44
C PRO A 187 2.79 10.08 -30.73
N GLY A 188 4.09 10.39 -30.82
CA GLY A 188 4.70 11.57 -30.19
C GLY A 188 5.43 11.33 -28.87
N GLY A 189 5.40 10.12 -28.31
CA GLY A 189 6.21 9.77 -27.13
C GLY A 189 7.68 9.52 -27.50
N THR A 190 8.61 10.15 -26.78
CA THR A 190 10.03 9.82 -26.81
C THR A 190 10.22 8.35 -26.45
N LEU A 191 11.24 7.72 -27.03
CA LEU A 191 11.65 6.35 -26.69
C LEU A 191 12.11 6.34 -25.22
N PHE A 192 11.21 5.95 -24.31
CA PHE A 192 11.58 5.75 -22.92
C PHE A 192 12.28 4.40 -22.80
N GLN A 193 13.52 4.46 -22.47
CA GLN A 193 14.31 3.38 -21.92
C GLN A 193 13.90 3.32 -20.44
N ASP A 194 13.31 2.19 -20.00
CA ASP A 194 13.00 1.88 -18.58
C ASP A 194 12.85 3.11 -17.66
N SER A 195 11.86 3.98 -17.93
CA SER A 195 11.66 5.15 -17.09
C SER A 195 10.78 4.75 -15.88
N CYS A 196 11.15 5.22 -14.71
CA CYS A 196 10.39 5.07 -13.47
C CYS A 196 8.96 5.64 -13.55
N GLU A 197 8.64 6.36 -14.61
CA GLU A 197 7.30 6.89 -14.89
C GLU A 197 6.38 5.86 -15.56
N GLU A 198 6.91 4.77 -16.13
CA GLU A 198 6.07 3.75 -16.79
C GLU A 198 4.98 3.17 -15.89
N PRO A 199 5.23 2.78 -14.64
CA PRO A 199 4.17 2.30 -13.75
C PRO A 199 3.05 3.30 -13.51
N LEU A 200 3.36 4.59 -13.41
CA LEU A 200 2.38 5.65 -13.16
C LEU A 200 1.41 5.89 -14.33
N TYR A 201 1.71 5.41 -15.53
CA TYR A 201 0.77 5.45 -16.66
C TYR A 201 -0.29 4.34 -16.58
N ASP A 202 -0.04 3.27 -15.84
CA ASP A 202 -1.06 2.27 -15.55
C ASP A 202 -2.08 2.83 -14.56
N LEU A 203 -3.36 2.75 -14.92
CA LEU A 203 -4.45 3.32 -14.11
C LEU A 203 -4.60 2.62 -12.76
N ARG A 204 -4.37 1.30 -12.71
CA ARG A 204 -4.48 0.53 -11.47
C ARG A 204 -3.33 0.84 -10.54
N TYR A 205 -2.09 0.87 -11.06
CA TYR A 205 -0.91 1.27 -10.30
C TYR A 205 -1.11 2.66 -9.70
N ARG A 206 -1.49 3.63 -10.52
CA ARG A 206 -1.75 5.01 -10.09
C ARG A 206 -2.83 5.07 -9.02
N SER A 207 -3.92 4.34 -9.20
CA SER A 207 -5.03 4.31 -8.23
C SER A 207 -4.57 3.83 -6.85
N PHE A 208 -3.78 2.74 -6.77
CA PHE A 208 -3.25 2.26 -5.49
C PHE A 208 -2.22 3.23 -4.90
N TRP A 209 -1.37 3.81 -5.73
CA TRP A 209 -0.39 4.80 -5.29
C TRP A 209 -1.05 6.06 -4.73
N GLU A 210 -2.02 6.63 -5.43
CA GLU A 210 -2.77 7.82 -4.99
C GLU A 210 -3.59 7.53 -3.73
N SER A 211 -4.27 6.41 -3.68
CA SER A 211 -5.07 5.99 -2.53
C SER A 211 -4.21 5.74 -1.31
N GLY A 212 -3.09 5.04 -1.47
CA GLY A 212 -2.15 4.80 -0.39
C GLY A 212 -1.59 6.09 0.19
N ASN A 213 -1.18 7.03 -0.67
CA ASN A 213 -0.71 8.34 -0.22
C ASN A 213 -1.82 9.19 0.44
N ALA A 214 -3.07 9.05 -0.01
CA ALA A 214 -4.21 9.72 0.64
C ALA A 214 -4.46 9.16 2.05
N ILE A 215 -4.32 7.83 2.24
CA ILE A 215 -4.41 7.20 3.56
C ILE A 215 -3.27 7.70 4.47
N CYS A 216 -2.03 7.77 3.96
CA CYS A 216 -0.90 8.28 4.74
C CYS A 216 -1.12 9.73 5.20
N ARG A 217 -1.63 10.61 4.32
CA ARG A 217 -1.99 11.99 4.70
C ARG A 217 -3.07 12.02 5.77
N LEU A 218 -4.10 11.20 5.63
CA LEU A 218 -5.16 11.10 6.63
C LEU A 218 -4.61 10.67 8.00
N LEU A 219 -3.73 9.66 8.04
CA LEU A 219 -3.12 9.20 9.28
C LEU A 219 -2.18 10.26 9.89
N GLU A 220 -1.52 11.07 9.06
CA GLU A 220 -0.73 12.21 9.51
C GLU A 220 -1.61 13.32 10.09
N ASP A 221 -2.75 13.63 9.48
CA ASP A 221 -3.73 14.59 9.98
C ASP A 221 -4.30 14.13 11.34
N ILE A 222 -4.61 12.83 11.47
CA ILE A 222 -5.03 12.21 12.73
C ILE A 222 -3.93 12.36 13.79
N ARG A 223 -2.68 12.03 13.45
CA ARG A 223 -1.53 12.11 14.36
C ARG A 223 -1.26 13.54 14.85
N SER A 224 -1.37 14.53 13.97
CA SER A 224 -1.12 15.94 14.28
C SER A 224 -2.25 16.61 15.03
N GLY A 225 -3.38 15.92 15.28
CA GLY A 225 -4.56 16.48 15.89
C GLY A 225 -5.34 17.45 14.99
N ALA A 226 -4.95 17.58 13.72
CA ALA A 226 -5.66 18.35 12.71
C ALA A 226 -6.98 17.69 12.27
N GLY A 227 -7.21 16.46 12.73
CA GLY A 227 -8.34 15.61 12.36
C GLY A 227 -9.70 16.00 12.95
N ASN A 228 -9.85 17.22 13.48
CA ASN A 228 -11.18 17.78 13.76
C ASN A 228 -11.77 18.36 12.47
N VAL A 229 -11.67 17.60 11.38
CA VAL A 229 -12.13 18.03 10.05
C VAL A 229 -13.57 17.59 9.85
N GLN A 230 -14.47 18.54 10.04
CA GLN A 230 -15.70 18.58 9.29
C GLN A 230 -15.43 18.34 7.80
N GLN A 231 -15.98 17.22 7.28
CA GLN A 231 -16.34 16.99 5.89
C GLN A 231 -15.44 17.61 4.80
N ALA A 232 -14.42 16.91 4.41
CA ALA A 232 -14.03 16.91 3.02
C ALA A 232 -14.64 15.64 2.38
N GLY A 233 -15.81 15.79 1.80
CA GLY A 233 -16.47 14.74 1.06
C GLY A 233 -15.66 14.38 -0.18
N MET A 234 -15.01 13.22 -0.15
CA MET A 234 -14.67 12.46 -1.35
C MET A 234 -15.19 11.05 -1.17
N PRO A 235 -16.13 10.60 -1.99
CA PRO A 235 -16.50 9.20 -2.04
C PRO A 235 -15.39 8.43 -2.75
N LEU A 236 -14.47 7.85 -1.99
CA LEU A 236 -13.63 6.77 -2.50
C LEU A 236 -14.48 5.50 -2.56
N SER A 237 -15.36 5.46 -3.54
CA SER A 237 -16.03 4.24 -3.97
C SER A 237 -15.01 3.39 -4.71
N TYR A 238 -14.40 2.43 -4.03
CA TYR A 238 -13.66 1.37 -4.68
C TYR A 238 -14.63 0.49 -5.47
N GLY A 239 -14.56 0.65 -6.79
CA GLY A 239 -14.82 -0.29 -7.86
C GLY A 239 -15.85 -1.40 -7.65
N GLN A 240 -17.11 -1.11 -7.91
CA GLN A 240 -17.92 -2.07 -8.63
C GLN A 240 -17.74 -1.78 -10.12
N ALA A 241 -17.10 -2.71 -10.82
CA ALA A 241 -17.11 -2.74 -12.27
C ALA A 241 -18.58 -2.76 -12.76
N PRO A 242 -18.96 -1.96 -13.78
CA PRO A 242 -20.31 -2.02 -14.30
C PRO A 242 -20.55 -3.40 -14.90
N VAL A 243 -21.42 -4.18 -14.29
CA VAL A 243 -22.00 -5.37 -14.90
C VAL A 243 -22.86 -4.88 -16.06
N ASN A 244 -22.36 -5.09 -17.24
CA ASN A 244 -23.06 -4.84 -18.50
C ASN A 244 -24.20 -5.86 -18.64
N SER A 245 -25.37 -5.54 -18.10
CA SER A 245 -26.60 -6.27 -18.41
C SER A 245 -27.19 -5.65 -19.68
N HIS A 246 -26.88 -6.25 -20.82
CA HIS A 246 -27.66 -6.06 -22.03
C HIS A 246 -29.09 -6.50 -21.78
N ARG A 247 -29.99 -5.53 -21.71
CA ARG A 247 -31.41 -5.74 -21.98
C ARG A 247 -31.78 -4.87 -23.16
N MET A 248 -31.93 -5.53 -24.31
CA MET A 248 -32.67 -5.01 -25.45
C MET A 248 -34.09 -4.71 -25.00
N ASN A 249 -34.58 -3.52 -25.26
CA ASN A 249 -35.95 -3.32 -25.71
C ASN A 249 -36.01 -2.06 -26.58
N ASP A 250 -36.43 -2.36 -27.78
CA ASP A 250 -36.82 -1.52 -28.88
C ASP A 250 -38.04 -0.65 -28.53
N THR A 251 -38.05 0.61 -28.89
CA THR A 251 -39.16 1.34 -29.54
C THR A 251 -38.85 2.85 -29.63
N GLY A 252 -38.71 3.30 -30.80
CA GLY A 252 -38.97 4.47 -31.57
C GLY A 252 -39.31 5.83 -30.92
N ALA A 253 -38.67 6.85 -31.41
CA ALA A 253 -39.12 8.12 -31.96
C ALA A 253 -38.09 9.23 -31.70
N SER A 254 -37.47 9.72 -32.75
CA SER A 254 -36.98 11.12 -32.88
C SER A 254 -38.20 11.99 -33.23
N PRO A 255 -38.18 13.37 -33.22
CA PRO A 255 -37.08 14.22 -33.62
C PRO A 255 -36.94 15.61 -32.94
N GLU A 256 -35.96 16.33 -33.43
CA GLU A 256 -35.85 17.79 -33.64
C GLU A 256 -35.25 18.72 -32.58
N ASN A 257 -34.12 19.30 -33.01
CA ASN A 257 -33.71 20.70 -33.09
C ASN A 257 -33.79 21.61 -31.86
N ALA A 258 -32.63 22.13 -31.48
CA ALA A 258 -32.40 23.59 -31.43
C ALA A 258 -30.91 23.96 -31.31
N MET A 259 -30.43 24.63 -32.30
CA MET A 259 -29.24 25.49 -32.33
C MET A 259 -29.34 26.62 -31.29
N TYR A 260 -28.16 27.08 -30.80
CA TYR A 260 -27.76 28.49 -30.67
C TYR A 260 -26.30 28.51 -30.24
N SER A 261 -25.41 28.87 -31.04
CA SER A 261 -24.65 30.01 -31.51
C SER A 261 -24.12 30.98 -30.46
N ASN A 262 -22.78 31.13 -30.50
CA ASN A 262 -21.95 32.34 -30.40
C ASN A 262 -22.04 33.22 -29.15
N THR A 263 -20.88 33.63 -28.58
CA THR A 263 -20.06 34.72 -29.11
C THR A 263 -18.72 34.84 -28.37
N VAL A 264 -17.72 35.15 -29.13
CA VAL A 264 -16.38 35.67 -28.83
C VAL A 264 -16.50 37.09 -28.27
N SER A 265 -15.64 37.46 -27.33
CA SER A 265 -15.14 38.84 -27.23
C SER A 265 -13.75 38.89 -26.59
N THR A 266 -12.90 39.49 -27.31
CA THR A 266 -11.53 39.92 -27.21
C THR A 266 -11.31 41.09 -26.25
N GLU A 267 -10.04 41.19 -25.81
CA GLU A 267 -9.22 42.40 -25.57
C GLU A 267 -9.26 43.11 -24.21
N GLY A 268 -8.05 43.39 -23.73
CA GLY A 268 -7.77 44.35 -22.67
C GLY A 268 -6.33 44.28 -22.13
N SER A 269 -5.38 44.78 -22.90
CA SER A 269 -4.02 45.18 -22.48
C SER A 269 -4.05 46.34 -21.47
N MET A 270 -3.09 46.39 -20.51
CA MET A 270 -2.30 47.56 -20.05
C MET A 270 -1.41 47.15 -18.87
N SER A 271 -0.12 47.07 -19.00
CA SER A 271 0.97 48.02 -18.75
C SER A 271 1.12 48.54 -17.31
N GLY A 272 2.30 48.28 -16.74
CA GLY A 272 3.05 49.26 -15.96
C GLY A 272 3.33 48.94 -14.51
N GLY A 273 4.61 48.87 -14.15
CA GLY A 273 5.06 49.10 -12.80
C GLY A 273 6.31 48.31 -12.34
N ILE A 274 7.46 48.81 -12.73
CA ILE A 274 8.78 48.42 -12.19
C ILE A 274 8.96 49.08 -10.86
N VAL A 275 9.32 48.30 -9.80
CA VAL A 275 9.98 48.82 -8.59
C VAL A 275 11.18 47.95 -8.28
N PRO A 276 12.37 48.51 -8.08
CA PRO A 276 13.59 47.74 -7.84
C PRO A 276 13.91 47.61 -6.36
N GLY A 277 14.51 46.47 -6.01
CA GLY A 277 15.43 46.38 -4.90
C GLY A 277 15.04 45.58 -3.69
N SER A 278 15.51 44.34 -3.65
CA SER A 278 16.21 43.81 -2.45
C SER A 278 16.95 42.53 -2.87
N ALA A 279 18.25 42.61 -2.83
CA ALA A 279 19.17 41.53 -3.06
C ALA A 279 19.04 40.48 -1.95
N ILE A 280 18.69 39.28 -2.30
CA ILE A 280 18.81 38.09 -1.45
C ILE A 280 20.12 37.39 -1.84
N PRO A 281 20.96 36.98 -0.85
CA PRO A 281 22.28 36.41 -1.14
C PRO A 281 22.18 35.06 -1.82
N GLY A 282 23.06 34.83 -2.78
CA GLY A 282 23.36 33.72 -3.61
C GLY A 282 22.86 32.33 -3.18
N ASN A 283 22.00 31.81 -3.98
CA ASN A 283 21.68 30.38 -4.00
C ASN A 283 22.83 29.69 -4.75
N ALA A 284 23.63 28.90 -4.01
CA ALA A 284 24.61 28.00 -4.61
C ALA A 284 23.88 27.15 -5.64
N SER A 285 24.32 27.19 -6.89
CA SER A 285 23.82 26.38 -7.98
C SER A 285 23.82 24.91 -7.57
N ALA A 286 22.64 24.38 -7.24
CA ALA A 286 22.46 22.97 -6.99
C ALA A 286 22.82 22.23 -8.29
N GLN A 287 23.98 21.55 -8.30
CA GLN A 287 24.41 20.75 -9.44
C GLN A 287 23.40 19.63 -9.63
N SER A 288 22.74 19.63 -10.77
CA SER A 288 21.90 18.52 -11.19
C SER A 288 22.74 17.25 -11.34
N TRP A 289 22.20 16.12 -10.91
CA TRP A 289 22.84 14.81 -11.03
C TRP A 289 21.87 13.82 -11.66
N THR A 290 22.42 12.81 -12.34
CA THR A 290 21.64 11.74 -12.96
C THR A 290 21.63 10.52 -12.04
N CYS A 291 20.44 10.00 -11.73
CA CYS A 291 20.29 8.82 -10.91
C CYS A 291 20.89 7.59 -11.61
N ALA A 292 21.79 6.89 -10.93
CA ALA A 292 22.44 5.70 -11.46
C ALA A 292 21.47 4.50 -11.64
N TYR A 293 20.33 4.54 -10.97
CA TYR A 293 19.33 3.45 -11.01
C TYR A 293 18.27 3.66 -12.08
N CYS A 294 17.78 4.88 -12.27
CA CYS A 294 16.65 5.16 -13.17
C CYS A 294 16.95 6.19 -14.26
N GLY A 295 18.14 6.78 -14.28
CA GLY A 295 18.55 7.76 -15.29
C GLY A 295 17.88 9.14 -15.17
N ALA A 296 17.03 9.37 -14.18
CA ALA A 296 16.35 10.66 -14.00
C ALA A 296 17.31 11.75 -13.53
N SER A 297 17.16 12.96 -14.07
CA SER A 297 17.90 14.15 -13.62
C SER A 297 17.25 14.72 -12.34
N ASN A 298 18.08 15.01 -11.33
CA ASN A 298 17.65 15.44 -10.01
C ASN A 298 18.47 16.63 -9.50
N GLN A 299 17.91 17.41 -8.59
CA GLN A 299 18.61 18.54 -7.96
C GLN A 299 18.82 18.33 -6.45
N GLY A 300 18.05 17.44 -5.82
CA GLY A 300 18.13 17.14 -4.39
C GLY A 300 19.11 16.01 -4.04
N ASN A 301 19.09 15.56 -2.79
CA ASN A 301 19.91 14.46 -2.30
C ASN A 301 19.33 13.07 -2.58
N PHE A 302 18.09 13.03 -3.07
CA PHE A 302 17.37 11.82 -3.43
C PHE A 302 16.81 11.96 -4.83
N CYS A 303 16.71 10.85 -5.54
CA CYS A 303 16.05 10.79 -6.82
C CYS A 303 14.54 11.04 -6.64
N GLU A 304 14.02 12.07 -7.27
CA GLU A 304 12.59 12.42 -7.24
C GLU A 304 11.72 11.34 -7.92
N CYS A 305 12.35 10.51 -8.73
CA CYS A 305 11.69 9.47 -9.48
C CYS A 305 11.62 8.13 -8.72
N CYS A 306 12.76 7.60 -8.24
CA CYS A 306 12.84 6.27 -7.63
C CYS A 306 13.22 6.29 -6.14
N GLY A 307 13.41 7.46 -5.54
CA GLY A 307 13.78 7.61 -4.13
C GLY A 307 15.24 7.25 -3.80
N ALA A 308 16.05 6.83 -4.77
CA ALA A 308 17.45 6.47 -4.52
C ALA A 308 18.27 7.67 -4.04
N LYS A 309 19.11 7.45 -3.04
CA LYS A 309 20.01 8.48 -2.53
C LYS A 309 21.13 8.76 -3.54
N ARG A 310 21.51 10.05 -3.68
CA ARG A 310 22.69 10.47 -4.44
C ARG A 310 23.94 9.81 -3.85
N THR A 311 24.66 9.05 -4.67
CA THR A 311 25.95 8.44 -4.32
C THR A 311 27.10 9.38 -4.60
#